data_6be5fa73361932916d6acfb4bff3418b
#
_entry.id   6be5fa73361932916d6acfb4bff3418b
#
_cell.length_a   1.000
_cell.length_b   1.000
_cell.length_c   1.000
_cell.angle_alpha   90.00
_cell.angle_beta   90.00
_cell.angle_gamma   90.00
#
_symmetry.space_group_name_H-M   'P 1'
#
loop_
_entity.id
_entity.type
_entity.pdbx_description
1 polymer ?
#
loop_
_entity_poly.entity_id
_entity_poly.type
_entity_poly.pdbx_seq_one_letter_code
_entity_poly.pdbx_strand_id
1 'polypeptide(L)'
;MTRSAFTLPAAFRSGPVIALACGLAACASKSDDAGAVVARASTAMGGAQAGSLRYAAEGVGYTFGQAYKPGGAWPRITLHSFTRTIDYDKGAMRDEIVLSRAEPTGGGGYPLSGQQRNDQLLSGELAWNQTAAGAVPGPRFVSDRVHQLWITPHGVLKAAARNNAQARRGPDGGSTLSFTEPGRFSATVQIGSDGLVTQVDSVFPDPVLGDTRTLTSYSDYRDVAGIKFPMRIRQTSGGFPVLDLTVKEVQTRVDTAPLQVPEAARNVAERVTAEKVADGVWFLGGGSHNSVAIELRDHLVLVETPLNDARTQAVIGQAKALAPGKPIRFAVNSHAHFDHAGGVRTAVAEGATIVTQAASVPFFESAFAQANRVRPDRMAQEGKRLGTLAVGDKLAMGDASRPIELHRITDSVHSDSFLMVYLPNEKLLIQADAFTPGAPNTPPPAVPNANNLNLIANIERLGLKVDRILPLHGRVVPLSELYAAAGKPLPAR
;
A
#
# COMPACT_ATOMS: atom_id res chain seq x y z
N MET A 1 -21.77 7.67 -66.36
CA MET A 1 -22.85 8.59 -66.62
C MET A 1 -23.24 9.17 -65.27
N THR A 2 -23.09 10.38 -64.82
CA THR A 2 -22.82 11.71 -65.41
C THR A 2 -22.19 12.54 -64.27
N ARG A 3 -21.10 13.24 -64.54
CA ARG A 3 -20.51 14.26 -63.67
C ARG A 3 -21.42 15.49 -63.63
N SER A 4 -21.57 16.10 -62.50
CA SER A 4 -21.99 17.49 -62.44
C SER A 4 -21.05 18.28 -61.52
N ALA A 5 -20.35 19.19 -62.14
CA ALA A 5 -19.52 20.23 -61.51
C ALA A 5 -20.44 21.41 -61.14
N PHE A 6 -20.21 21.99 -59.96
CA PHE A 6 -20.72 23.29 -59.62
C PHE A 6 -19.57 24.25 -59.27
N THR A 7 -19.56 25.34 -60.01
CA THR A 7 -18.64 26.46 -59.99
C THR A 7 -18.94 27.43 -58.85
N LEU A 8 -17.85 27.96 -58.25
CA LEU A 8 -17.85 29.10 -57.33
C LEU A 8 -18.16 30.44 -58.02
N PRO A 9 -18.73 31.42 -57.33
CA PRO A 9 -18.47 32.82 -57.63
C PRO A 9 -17.62 33.47 -56.56
N ALA A 10 -16.68 34.27 -57.04
CA ALA A 10 -15.77 35.12 -56.25
C ALA A 10 -16.45 36.46 -55.82
N ALA A 11 -15.85 37.01 -54.78
CA ALA A 11 -15.83 38.41 -54.36
C ALA A 11 -16.60 38.75 -53.08
N PHE A 12 -15.84 38.85 -51.98
CA PHE A 12 -16.22 39.79 -50.92
C PHE A 12 -15.00 40.59 -50.44
N ARG A 13 -15.28 41.86 -50.29
CA ARG A 13 -14.38 43.01 -50.08
C ARG A 13 -13.66 42.92 -48.71
N SER A 14 -12.41 43.34 -48.71
CA SER A 14 -11.58 43.66 -47.56
C SER A 14 -12.18 44.76 -46.69
N GLY A 15 -12.52 44.39 -45.43
CA GLY A 15 -12.74 45.33 -44.33
C GLY A 15 -11.63 45.19 -43.28
N PRO A 16 -11.22 46.24 -42.58
CA PRO A 16 -10.11 46.15 -41.63
C PRO A 16 -10.52 45.34 -40.39
N VAL A 17 -9.81 44.25 -40.12
CA VAL A 17 -9.89 43.48 -38.85
C VAL A 17 -9.13 44.29 -37.79
N ILE A 18 -9.88 44.92 -36.89
CA ILE A 18 -9.33 45.46 -35.65
C ILE A 18 -9.01 44.24 -34.75
N ALA A 19 -7.74 43.89 -34.66
CA ALA A 19 -7.25 42.89 -33.70
C ALA A 19 -7.32 43.50 -32.30
N LEU A 20 -8.35 43.11 -31.54
CA LEU A 20 -8.43 43.39 -30.12
C LEU A 20 -7.43 42.43 -29.41
N ALA A 21 -6.24 42.93 -29.14
CA ALA A 21 -5.26 42.25 -28.32
C ALA A 21 -5.78 42.22 -26.87
N CYS A 22 -6.51 41.14 -26.50
CA CYS A 22 -6.72 40.80 -25.10
C CYS A 22 -5.37 40.42 -24.51
N GLY A 23 -4.72 41.38 -23.87
CA GLY A 23 -3.55 41.10 -23.04
C GLY A 23 -3.96 40.17 -21.88
N LEU A 24 -3.68 38.90 -22.04
CA LEU A 24 -3.58 37.98 -20.91
C LEU A 24 -2.40 38.47 -20.06
N ALA A 25 -2.68 39.31 -19.06
CA ALA A 25 -1.76 39.59 -17.99
C ALA A 25 -1.56 38.28 -17.25
N ALA A 26 -0.58 37.46 -17.67
CA ALA A 26 -0.04 36.40 -16.87
C ALA A 26 0.49 37.06 -15.59
N CYS A 27 -0.23 36.93 -14.48
CA CYS A 27 0.30 37.25 -13.16
C CYS A 27 1.52 36.36 -12.94
N ALA A 28 2.69 36.84 -13.33
CA ALA A 28 3.95 36.22 -13.00
C ALA A 28 4.04 36.24 -11.47
N SER A 29 3.79 35.14 -10.82
CA SER A 29 4.01 34.99 -9.39
C SER A 29 5.49 35.29 -9.13
N LYS A 30 5.77 36.34 -8.36
CA LYS A 30 7.15 36.70 -7.98
C LYS A 30 7.72 35.52 -7.20
N SER A 31 8.92 35.07 -7.57
CA SER A 31 9.67 34.11 -6.75
C SER A 31 10.00 34.80 -5.43
N ASP A 32 9.61 34.17 -4.31
CA ASP A 32 10.01 34.58 -2.98
C ASP A 32 11.33 33.89 -2.60
N ASP A 33 12.07 34.47 -1.67
CA ASP A 33 13.18 33.77 -1.02
C ASP A 33 12.63 32.62 -0.17
N ALA A 34 12.86 31.40 -0.60
CA ALA A 34 12.35 30.21 0.08
C ALA A 34 12.89 30.08 1.52
N GLY A 35 14.16 30.45 1.75
CA GLY A 35 14.74 30.48 3.09
C GLY A 35 14.01 31.44 4.01
N ALA A 36 13.68 32.63 3.53
CA ALA A 36 12.89 33.61 4.27
C ALA A 36 11.44 33.13 4.53
N VAL A 37 10.81 32.44 3.57
CA VAL A 37 9.46 31.87 3.75
C VAL A 37 9.50 30.78 4.84
N VAL A 38 10.45 29.84 4.74
CA VAL A 38 10.62 28.78 5.74
C VAL A 38 10.89 29.36 7.13
N ALA A 39 11.78 30.37 7.24
CA ALA A 39 12.11 31.02 8.52
C ALA A 39 10.87 31.69 9.14
N ARG A 40 10.11 32.46 8.36
CA ARG A 40 8.87 33.12 8.82
C ARG A 40 7.84 32.09 9.30
N ALA A 41 7.57 31.04 8.49
CA ALA A 41 6.62 29.99 8.87
C ALA A 41 7.08 29.22 10.11
N SER A 42 8.36 28.85 10.17
CA SER A 42 8.92 28.18 11.35
C SER A 42 8.80 29.04 12.62
N THR A 43 9.03 30.34 12.52
CA THR A 43 8.85 31.29 13.65
C THR A 43 7.38 31.37 14.03
N ALA A 44 6.46 31.55 13.07
CA ALA A 44 5.01 31.62 13.31
C ALA A 44 4.47 30.36 13.99
N MET A 45 5.03 29.20 13.65
CA MET A 45 4.62 27.90 14.20
C MET A 45 5.38 27.51 15.48
N GLY A 46 6.29 28.34 16.01
CA GLY A 46 7.08 28.01 17.19
C GLY A 46 8.13 26.91 16.92
N GLY A 47 8.70 26.86 15.72
CA GLY A 47 9.59 25.78 15.25
C GLY A 47 10.84 25.54 16.10
N ALA A 48 11.35 26.56 16.82
CA ALA A 48 12.48 26.39 17.71
C ALA A 48 12.20 25.49 18.92
N GLN A 49 10.94 25.37 19.34
CA GLN A 49 10.47 24.49 20.41
C GLN A 49 10.01 23.11 19.92
N ALA A 50 9.87 22.93 18.61
CA ALA A 50 9.36 21.72 17.98
C ALA A 50 10.45 20.70 17.61
N GLY A 51 11.47 20.50 18.47
CA GLY A 51 12.47 19.42 18.31
C GLY A 51 11.86 18.05 18.54
N SER A 52 11.15 17.90 19.66
CA SER A 52 10.33 16.71 19.94
C SER A 52 8.93 17.12 20.39
N LEU A 53 7.94 16.35 19.96
CA LEU A 53 6.54 16.57 20.34
C LEU A 53 5.76 15.25 20.38
N ARG A 54 4.68 15.27 21.15
CA ARG A 54 3.69 14.19 21.19
C ARG A 54 2.31 14.78 21.08
N TYR A 55 1.44 14.15 20.29
CA TYR A 55 0.03 14.50 20.30
C TYR A 55 -0.84 13.26 20.41
N ALA A 56 -1.96 13.40 21.12
CA ALA A 56 -2.99 12.41 21.24
C ALA A 56 -4.26 12.86 20.50
N ALA A 57 -4.87 11.95 19.78
CA ALA A 57 -6.04 12.20 18.95
C ALA A 57 -7.00 11.00 18.96
N GLU A 58 -8.20 11.24 18.49
CA GLU A 58 -9.19 10.22 18.14
C GLU A 58 -9.77 10.52 16.76
N GLY A 59 -10.48 9.58 16.15
CA GLY A 59 -11.11 9.84 14.87
C GLY A 59 -11.36 8.62 14.02
N VAL A 60 -11.16 8.79 12.73
CA VAL A 60 -11.38 7.75 11.72
C VAL A 60 -10.10 7.54 10.93
N GLY A 61 -9.73 6.29 10.76
CA GLY A 61 -8.71 5.85 9.83
C GLY A 61 -9.32 4.98 8.73
N TYR A 62 -8.47 4.62 7.78
CA TYR A 62 -8.86 3.72 6.69
C TYR A 62 -7.68 2.80 6.39
N THR A 63 -7.99 1.54 6.04
CA THR A 63 -6.96 0.54 5.77
C THR A 63 -6.47 0.68 4.33
N PHE A 64 -5.47 1.55 4.12
CA PHE A 64 -4.86 1.83 2.83
C PHE A 64 -4.38 0.54 2.15
N GLY A 65 -4.71 0.38 0.89
CA GLY A 65 -4.34 -0.81 0.09
C GLY A 65 -5.22 -2.04 0.31
N GLN A 66 -6.30 -1.95 1.12
CA GLN A 66 -7.14 -3.10 1.49
C GLN A 66 -8.58 -2.96 0.96
N ALA A 67 -8.76 -2.38 -0.22
CA ALA A 67 -10.08 -2.17 -0.80
C ALA A 67 -10.79 -3.51 -1.08
N TYR A 68 -12.08 -3.59 -0.76
CA TYR A 68 -12.89 -4.76 -1.08
C TYR A 68 -12.98 -5.03 -2.58
N LYS A 69 -13.19 -3.95 -3.35
CA LYS A 69 -13.12 -3.97 -4.82
C LYS A 69 -11.80 -3.38 -5.29
N PRO A 70 -11.08 -4.02 -6.23
CA PRO A 70 -9.86 -3.45 -6.78
C PRO A 70 -10.06 -2.00 -7.24
N GLY A 71 -9.20 -1.08 -6.77
CA GLY A 71 -9.31 0.34 -7.08
C GLY A 71 -10.45 1.09 -6.37
N GLY A 72 -11.15 0.45 -5.44
CA GLY A 72 -12.20 1.06 -4.63
C GLY A 72 -11.68 1.80 -3.41
N ALA A 73 -12.62 2.33 -2.61
CA ALA A 73 -12.32 3.03 -1.37
C ALA A 73 -11.73 2.10 -0.30
N TRP A 74 -10.86 2.68 0.54
CA TRP A 74 -10.25 1.96 1.66
C TRP A 74 -11.27 1.68 2.78
N PRO A 75 -11.26 0.47 3.38
CA PRO A 75 -12.14 0.12 4.49
C PRO A 75 -11.93 1.04 5.69
N ARG A 76 -13.03 1.51 6.26
CA ARG A 76 -13.04 2.43 7.38
C ARG A 76 -12.76 1.71 8.70
N ILE A 77 -11.95 2.34 9.56
CA ILE A 77 -11.68 1.92 10.94
C ILE A 77 -11.97 3.06 11.92
N THR A 78 -12.41 2.72 13.10
CA THR A 78 -12.54 3.67 14.22
C THR A 78 -11.19 3.72 14.95
N LEU A 79 -10.64 4.92 15.12
CA LEU A 79 -9.46 5.17 15.93
C LEU A 79 -9.92 5.62 17.32
N HIS A 80 -9.93 4.69 18.28
CA HIS A 80 -10.32 4.94 19.66
C HIS A 80 -9.26 5.80 20.36
N SER A 81 -8.00 5.58 20.03
CA SER A 81 -6.89 6.45 20.36
C SER A 81 -5.83 6.38 19.27
N PHE A 82 -5.21 7.53 19.03
CA PHE A 82 -4.05 7.69 18.17
C PHE A 82 -3.07 8.59 18.90
N THR A 83 -1.87 8.08 19.17
CA THR A 83 -0.82 8.89 19.80
C THR A 83 0.41 8.84 18.92
N ARG A 84 0.88 10.02 18.46
CA ARG A 84 2.13 10.13 17.69
C ARG A 84 3.16 10.87 18.50
N THR A 85 4.32 10.24 18.71
CA THR A 85 5.53 10.83 19.29
C THR A 85 6.55 11.03 18.19
N ILE A 86 7.14 12.22 18.12
CA ILE A 86 8.08 12.60 17.07
C ILE A 86 9.36 13.17 17.70
N ASP A 87 10.50 12.80 17.13
CA ASP A 87 11.81 13.43 17.30
C ASP A 87 12.30 13.84 15.90
N TYR A 88 12.16 15.12 15.56
CA TYR A 88 12.55 15.62 14.24
C TYR A 88 14.06 15.63 14.04
N ASP A 89 14.84 15.79 15.12
CA ASP A 89 16.30 15.88 15.03
C ASP A 89 16.91 14.50 14.75
N LYS A 90 16.27 13.44 15.26
CA LYS A 90 16.65 12.04 14.96
C LYS A 90 15.94 11.47 13.74
N GLY A 91 14.95 12.17 13.16
CA GLY A 91 14.10 11.60 12.13
C GLY A 91 13.33 10.37 12.63
N ALA A 92 12.82 10.42 13.85
CA ALA A 92 12.16 9.29 14.50
C ALA A 92 10.71 9.58 14.85
N MET A 93 9.87 8.53 14.81
CA MET A 93 8.44 8.61 15.05
C MET A 93 7.91 7.30 15.62
N ARG A 94 6.91 7.41 16.51
CA ARG A 94 6.12 6.28 17.02
C ARG A 94 4.65 6.61 16.97
N ASP A 95 3.86 5.70 16.39
CA ASP A 95 2.41 5.73 16.38
C ASP A 95 1.86 4.60 17.26
N GLU A 96 1.20 4.95 18.35
CA GLU A 96 0.46 4.04 19.21
C GLU A 96 -1.03 4.19 18.91
N ILE A 97 -1.64 3.14 18.38
CA ILE A 97 -3.00 3.19 17.83
C ILE A 97 -3.86 2.12 18.48
N VAL A 98 -5.02 2.50 19.00
CA VAL A 98 -6.09 1.56 19.38
C VAL A 98 -7.23 1.73 18.39
N LEU A 99 -7.57 0.67 17.69
CA LEU A 99 -8.54 0.71 16.60
C LEU A 99 -9.52 -0.47 16.66
N SER A 100 -10.65 -0.28 16.02
CA SER A 100 -11.58 -1.37 15.67
C SER A 100 -12.13 -1.15 14.28
N ARG A 101 -12.65 -2.21 13.68
CA ARG A 101 -13.31 -2.12 12.39
C ARG A 101 -14.61 -1.30 12.52
N ALA A 102 -14.85 -0.41 11.57
CA ALA A 102 -16.10 0.37 11.52
C ALA A 102 -17.22 -0.37 10.79
N GLU A 103 -16.87 -1.14 9.75
CA GLU A 103 -17.78 -1.98 8.99
C GLU A 103 -17.48 -3.46 9.24
N PRO A 104 -18.49 -4.35 9.40
CA PRO A 104 -18.27 -5.77 9.69
C PRO A 104 -17.73 -6.56 8.49
N THR A 105 -17.91 -6.05 7.25
CA THR A 105 -17.48 -6.68 5.98
C THR A 105 -16.86 -5.64 5.06
N GLY A 106 -16.28 -6.07 3.95
CA GLY A 106 -15.85 -5.16 2.88
C GLY A 106 -14.38 -4.83 2.83
N GLY A 107 -13.51 -5.84 2.90
CA GLY A 107 -12.05 -5.72 2.75
C GLY A 107 -11.32 -5.51 4.07
N GLY A 108 -10.00 -5.32 4.00
CA GLY A 108 -9.19 -4.99 5.17
C GLY A 108 -8.92 -6.13 6.12
N GLY A 109 -8.25 -7.17 5.66
CA GLY A 109 -7.74 -8.23 6.52
C GLY A 109 -8.84 -9.03 7.23
N TYR A 110 -8.55 -9.50 8.41
CA TYR A 110 -9.50 -10.18 9.28
C TYR A 110 -10.71 -9.31 9.59
N PRO A 111 -11.93 -9.87 9.73
CA PRO A 111 -12.95 -9.22 10.51
C PRO A 111 -12.35 -9.00 11.90
N LEU A 112 -11.90 -7.76 12.16
CA LEU A 112 -11.35 -7.37 13.45
C LEU A 112 -12.48 -7.47 14.46
N SER A 113 -12.48 -8.53 15.27
CA SER A 113 -13.36 -8.63 16.41
C SER A 113 -12.75 -7.84 17.56
N GLY A 114 -13.47 -6.87 18.07
CA GLY A 114 -13.01 -6.05 19.20
C GLY A 114 -11.94 -5.01 18.83
N GLN A 115 -11.27 -4.50 19.84
CA GLN A 115 -10.19 -3.53 19.68
C GLN A 115 -8.85 -4.20 19.45
N GLN A 116 -8.05 -3.61 18.58
CA GLN A 116 -6.66 -4.02 18.34
C GLN A 116 -5.72 -2.85 18.67
N ARG A 117 -4.50 -3.19 19.07
CA ARG A 117 -3.42 -2.24 19.32
C ARG A 117 -2.32 -2.44 18.31
N ASN A 118 -1.95 -1.34 17.65
CA ASN A 118 -0.78 -1.26 16.79
C ASN A 118 0.22 -0.27 17.39
N ASP A 119 1.49 -0.64 17.37
CA ASP A 119 2.59 0.17 17.87
C ASP A 119 3.68 0.17 16.79
N GLN A 120 3.79 1.29 16.07
CA GLN A 120 4.52 1.42 14.83
C GLN A 120 5.64 2.45 14.99
N LEU A 121 6.88 2.08 14.71
CA LEU A 121 8.03 2.94 14.93
C LEU A 121 8.88 3.12 13.66
N LEU A 122 9.51 4.28 13.59
CA LEU A 122 10.52 4.65 12.60
C LEU A 122 11.68 5.34 13.32
N SER A 123 12.91 5.08 12.89
CA SER A 123 14.06 5.91 13.23
C SER A 123 15.05 5.87 12.06
N GLY A 124 15.23 7.02 11.41
CA GLY A 124 16.00 7.13 10.17
C GLY A 124 15.44 6.20 9.08
N GLU A 125 16.24 5.22 8.67
CA GLU A 125 15.92 4.23 7.64
C GLU A 125 15.41 2.89 8.19
N LEU A 126 15.10 2.82 9.49
CA LEU A 126 14.69 1.59 10.14
C LEU A 126 13.25 1.71 10.66
N ALA A 127 12.38 0.78 10.27
CA ALA A 127 11.02 0.68 10.75
C ALA A 127 10.77 -0.65 11.43
N TRP A 128 9.97 -0.64 12.49
CA TRP A 128 9.54 -1.86 13.18
C TRP A 128 8.18 -1.67 13.82
N ASN A 129 7.54 -2.77 14.17
CA ASN A 129 6.36 -2.78 15.02
C ASN A 129 6.74 -3.35 16.38
N GLN A 130 6.29 -2.71 17.46
CA GLN A 130 6.46 -3.24 18.80
C GLN A 130 5.26 -4.13 19.13
N THR A 131 5.52 -5.38 19.47
CA THR A 131 4.51 -6.39 19.88
C THR A 131 4.78 -6.83 21.30
N ALA A 132 3.86 -7.62 21.87
CA ALA A 132 4.07 -8.26 23.16
C ALA A 132 5.29 -9.23 23.18
N ALA A 133 5.61 -9.81 22.03
CA ALA A 133 6.77 -10.70 21.85
C ALA A 133 8.08 -9.96 21.54
N GLY A 134 8.04 -8.62 21.45
CA GLY A 134 9.20 -7.79 21.14
C GLY A 134 9.07 -7.01 19.83
N ALA A 135 10.19 -6.45 19.37
CA ALA A 135 10.25 -5.69 18.13
C ALA A 135 10.26 -6.61 16.92
N VAL A 136 9.35 -6.35 16.00
CA VAL A 136 9.23 -7.04 14.71
C VAL A 136 9.66 -6.08 13.60
N PRO A 137 10.78 -6.35 12.91
CA PRO A 137 11.25 -5.51 11.82
C PRO A 137 10.22 -5.35 10.70
N GLY A 138 10.17 -4.16 10.12
CA GLY A 138 9.21 -3.82 9.06
C GLY A 138 9.84 -2.96 7.96
N PRO A 139 10.87 -3.43 7.23
CA PRO A 139 11.56 -2.62 6.23
C PRO A 139 10.62 -2.12 5.12
N ARG A 140 9.56 -2.85 4.82
CA ARG A 140 8.53 -2.43 3.86
C ARG A 140 7.82 -1.13 4.24
N PHE A 141 7.77 -0.78 5.52
CA PHE A 141 7.08 0.41 6.01
C PHE A 141 7.95 1.68 6.05
N VAL A 142 9.25 1.58 5.74
CA VAL A 142 10.17 2.71 5.83
C VAL A 142 9.72 3.87 4.94
N SER A 143 9.40 3.61 3.67
CA SER A 143 9.00 4.65 2.71
C SER A 143 7.78 5.43 3.19
N ASP A 144 6.73 4.74 3.58
CA ASP A 144 5.51 5.35 4.09
C ASP A 144 5.76 6.12 5.40
N ARG A 145 6.42 5.51 6.39
CA ARG A 145 6.64 6.16 7.69
C ARG A 145 7.57 7.37 7.62
N VAL A 146 8.60 7.34 6.75
CA VAL A 146 9.43 8.52 6.45
C VAL A 146 8.57 9.63 5.85
N HIS A 147 7.73 9.31 4.88
CA HIS A 147 6.80 10.26 4.29
C HIS A 147 5.85 10.83 5.35
N GLN A 148 5.19 9.99 6.16
CA GLN A 148 4.27 10.43 7.23
C GLN A 148 4.93 11.32 8.29
N LEU A 149 6.21 11.08 8.62
CA LEU A 149 6.97 11.95 9.52
C LEU A 149 7.17 13.34 8.92
N TRP A 150 7.66 13.40 7.67
CA TRP A 150 8.12 14.65 7.08
C TRP A 150 7.01 15.48 6.41
N ILE A 151 5.82 14.94 6.22
CA ILE A 151 4.66 15.75 5.82
C ILE A 151 3.89 16.36 7.00
N THR A 152 4.26 16.09 8.26
CA THR A 152 3.69 16.79 9.42
C THR A 152 3.94 18.30 9.36
N PRO A 153 3.12 19.16 10.00
CA PRO A 153 3.19 20.60 9.75
C PRO A 153 4.55 21.23 10.10
N HIS A 154 5.21 20.78 11.16
CA HIS A 154 6.58 21.21 11.49
C HIS A 154 7.64 20.45 10.71
N GLY A 155 7.41 19.16 10.45
CA GLY A 155 8.32 18.30 9.69
C GLY A 155 8.51 18.79 8.28
N VAL A 156 7.44 19.23 7.60
CA VAL A 156 7.52 19.65 6.22
C VAL A 156 8.31 20.95 6.02
N LEU A 157 8.33 21.85 7.01
CA LEU A 157 9.18 23.03 6.96
C LEU A 157 10.66 22.66 7.14
N LYS A 158 10.96 21.71 8.02
CA LYS A 158 12.33 21.17 8.19
C LYS A 158 12.78 20.42 6.91
N ALA A 159 11.89 19.67 6.29
CA ALA A 159 12.15 19.00 5.00
C ALA A 159 12.38 20.02 3.87
N ALA A 160 11.57 21.07 3.79
CA ALA A 160 11.74 22.14 2.82
C ALA A 160 13.10 22.85 2.96
N ALA A 161 13.52 23.11 4.20
CA ALA A 161 14.80 23.75 4.50
C ALA A 161 16.00 22.94 3.99
N ARG A 162 16.00 21.61 4.24
CA ARG A 162 17.12 20.74 3.85
C ARG A 162 17.15 20.36 2.37
N ASN A 163 16.02 20.52 1.65
CA ASN A 163 15.86 20.11 0.27
C ASN A 163 15.83 21.30 -0.72
N ASN A 164 16.37 22.47 -0.36
CA ASN A 164 16.46 23.64 -1.23
C ASN A 164 15.12 23.98 -1.91
N ALA A 165 14.08 24.12 -1.10
CA ALA A 165 12.73 24.41 -1.58
C ALA A 165 12.68 25.68 -2.44
N GLN A 166 11.77 25.72 -3.40
CA GLN A 166 11.39 26.91 -4.15
C GLN A 166 10.14 27.52 -3.54
N ALA A 167 10.07 28.86 -3.50
CA ALA A 167 8.93 29.59 -2.96
C ALA A 167 8.24 30.42 -4.02
N ARG A 168 6.91 30.52 -3.90
CA ARG A 168 6.07 31.46 -4.67
C ARG A 168 5.09 32.13 -3.73
N ARG A 169 4.86 33.41 -3.94
CA ARG A 169 3.87 34.18 -3.18
C ARG A 169 2.48 34.02 -3.80
N GLY A 170 1.49 33.73 -2.97
CA GLY A 170 0.09 33.69 -3.34
C GLY A 170 -0.55 35.09 -3.39
N PRO A 171 -1.67 35.24 -4.08
CA PRO A 171 -2.39 36.53 -4.20
C PRO A 171 -3.02 36.97 -2.87
N ASP A 172 -3.27 36.04 -1.97
CA ASP A 172 -3.84 36.23 -0.61
C ASP A 172 -2.82 36.59 0.46
N GLY A 173 -1.55 36.79 0.05
CA GLY A 173 -0.44 37.07 0.99
C GLY A 173 0.19 35.82 1.60
N GLY A 174 -0.35 34.63 1.34
CA GLY A 174 0.24 33.35 1.67
C GLY A 174 1.42 33.00 0.78
N SER A 175 2.02 31.84 1.02
CA SER A 175 3.16 31.32 0.25
C SER A 175 2.99 29.84 -0.07
N THR A 176 3.58 29.43 -1.18
CA THR A 176 3.69 28.02 -1.57
C THR A 176 5.17 27.63 -1.58
N LEU A 177 5.54 26.54 -0.92
CA LEU A 177 6.85 25.91 -1.02
C LEU A 177 6.76 24.63 -1.82
N SER A 178 7.74 24.37 -2.70
CA SER A 178 7.84 23.10 -3.44
C SER A 178 9.26 22.55 -3.33
N PHE A 179 9.40 21.27 -3.04
CA PHE A 179 10.68 20.58 -2.95
C PHE A 179 10.55 19.10 -3.27
N THR A 180 11.70 18.46 -3.49
CA THR A 180 11.82 17.00 -3.62
C THR A 180 12.87 16.49 -2.66
N GLU A 181 12.50 15.49 -1.87
CA GLU A 181 13.45 14.65 -1.11
C GLU A 181 13.78 13.43 -1.98
N PRO A 182 14.99 13.35 -2.54
CA PRO A 182 15.33 12.38 -3.58
C PRO A 182 15.06 10.93 -3.16
N GLY A 183 14.36 10.17 -4.00
CA GLY A 183 14.01 8.78 -3.76
C GLY A 183 12.99 8.53 -2.64
N ARG A 184 12.44 9.61 -2.04
CA ARG A 184 11.51 9.53 -0.90
C ARG A 184 10.14 10.09 -1.24
N PHE A 185 10.06 11.40 -1.52
CA PHE A 185 8.81 12.06 -1.89
C PHE A 185 9.08 13.45 -2.49
N SER A 186 8.08 13.99 -3.13
CA SER A 186 8.01 15.43 -3.44
C SER A 186 6.83 16.04 -2.71
N ALA A 187 6.89 17.35 -2.41
CA ALA A 187 5.82 18.04 -1.72
C ALA A 187 5.65 19.48 -2.20
N THR A 188 4.39 19.93 -2.20
CA THR A 188 3.96 21.30 -2.33
C THR A 188 3.18 21.69 -1.09
N VAL A 189 3.68 22.71 -0.37
CA VAL A 189 3.19 23.14 0.94
C VAL A 189 2.47 24.46 0.79
N GLN A 190 1.23 24.57 1.23
CA GLN A 190 0.48 25.81 1.32
C GLN A 190 0.67 26.41 2.72
N ILE A 191 1.07 27.67 2.75
CA ILE A 191 1.28 28.45 3.99
C ILE A 191 0.38 29.67 3.91
N GLY A 192 -0.47 29.83 4.92
CA GLY A 192 -1.35 30.99 5.04
C GLY A 192 -0.58 32.30 5.23
N SER A 193 -1.25 33.44 5.09
CA SER A 193 -0.69 34.76 5.37
C SER A 193 -0.23 34.94 6.83
N ASP A 194 -0.78 34.14 7.74
CA ASP A 194 -0.42 34.04 9.15
C ASP A 194 0.83 33.16 9.41
N GLY A 195 1.42 32.58 8.37
CA GLY A 195 2.59 31.72 8.43
C GLY A 195 2.30 30.27 8.84
N LEU A 196 1.03 29.85 8.95
CA LEU A 196 0.68 28.50 9.32
C LEU A 196 0.61 27.59 8.09
N VAL A 197 1.09 26.35 8.22
CA VAL A 197 0.96 25.32 7.19
C VAL A 197 -0.51 24.86 7.13
N THR A 198 -1.19 25.09 6.02
CA THR A 198 -2.61 24.72 5.88
C THR A 198 -2.81 23.42 5.11
N GLN A 199 -1.90 23.10 4.18
CA GLN A 199 -2.00 21.93 3.33
C GLN A 199 -0.61 21.45 2.87
N VAL A 200 -0.46 20.15 2.77
CA VAL A 200 0.66 19.48 2.11
C VAL A 200 0.11 18.56 1.03
N ASP A 201 0.44 18.87 -0.24
CA ASP A 201 0.20 18.00 -1.38
C ASP A 201 1.51 17.31 -1.73
N SER A 202 1.57 16.02 -1.54
CA SER A 202 2.81 15.25 -1.68
C SER A 202 2.61 14.02 -2.55
N VAL A 203 3.71 13.54 -3.11
CA VAL A 203 3.76 12.31 -3.92
C VAL A 203 4.86 11.42 -3.37
N PHE A 204 4.52 10.19 -3.00
CA PHE A 204 5.47 9.18 -2.53
C PHE A 204 5.41 7.90 -3.37
N PRO A 205 6.48 7.09 -3.41
CA PRO A 205 6.51 5.87 -4.19
C PRO A 205 5.81 4.73 -3.45
N ASP A 206 4.68 4.27 -3.98
CA ASP A 206 3.99 3.08 -3.51
C ASP A 206 4.31 1.88 -4.43
N PRO A 207 4.55 0.67 -3.89
CA PRO A 207 4.92 -0.49 -4.70
C PRO A 207 3.85 -0.94 -5.68
N VAL A 208 2.56 -0.65 -5.42
CA VAL A 208 1.43 -1.02 -6.27
C VAL A 208 1.00 0.14 -7.16
N LEU A 209 0.76 1.32 -6.56
CA LEU A 209 0.20 2.48 -7.26
C LEU A 209 1.26 3.33 -7.99
N GLY A 210 2.56 3.11 -7.74
CA GLY A 210 3.60 3.99 -8.26
C GLY A 210 3.65 5.33 -7.52
N ASP A 211 3.81 6.43 -8.26
CA ASP A 211 3.83 7.80 -7.71
C ASP A 211 2.45 8.16 -7.13
N THR A 212 2.28 7.96 -5.84
CA THR A 212 0.99 8.08 -5.15
C THR A 212 0.82 9.44 -4.50
N ARG A 213 -0.20 10.17 -4.94
CA ARG A 213 -0.54 11.47 -4.37
C ARG A 213 -1.20 11.33 -3.01
N THR A 214 -0.72 12.12 -2.05
CA THR A 214 -1.29 12.29 -0.72
C THR A 214 -1.56 13.77 -0.46
N LEU A 215 -2.78 14.08 -0.06
CA LEU A 215 -3.18 15.43 0.32
C LEU A 215 -3.49 15.45 1.80
N THR A 216 -2.75 16.26 2.58
CA THR A 216 -2.97 16.43 4.02
C THR A 216 -3.35 17.87 4.30
N SER A 217 -4.46 18.09 4.99
CA SER A 217 -4.92 19.41 5.44
C SER A 217 -4.85 19.54 6.94
N TYR A 218 -4.49 20.74 7.39
CA TYR A 218 -4.30 21.12 8.78
C TYR A 218 -5.15 22.35 9.11
N SER A 219 -5.98 22.28 10.14
CA SER A 219 -6.84 23.39 10.57
C SER A 219 -7.01 23.44 12.08
N ASP A 220 -7.73 24.44 12.55
CA ASP A 220 -8.04 24.65 13.96
C ASP A 220 -6.79 24.77 14.83
N TYR A 221 -5.83 25.61 14.40
CA TYR A 221 -4.57 25.79 15.08
C TYR A 221 -4.74 26.40 16.47
N ARG A 222 -4.06 25.83 17.46
CA ARG A 222 -3.97 26.35 18.84
C ARG A 222 -2.53 26.55 19.23
N ASP A 223 -2.32 27.49 20.15
CA ASP A 223 -1.03 27.67 20.83
C ASP A 223 -0.93 26.69 22.00
N VAL A 224 0.12 25.88 21.99
CA VAL A 224 0.44 24.96 23.08
C VAL A 224 1.90 25.14 23.44
N ALA A 225 2.16 25.78 24.56
CA ALA A 225 3.51 26.07 25.07
C ALA A 225 4.43 26.74 24.02
N GLY A 226 3.88 27.68 23.23
CA GLY A 226 4.60 28.42 22.20
C GLY A 226 4.72 27.70 20.84
N ILE A 227 4.07 26.56 20.66
CA ILE A 227 3.95 25.88 19.39
C ILE A 227 2.53 26.02 18.86
N LYS A 228 2.37 26.46 17.61
CA LYS A 228 1.09 26.41 16.90
C LYS A 228 0.91 25.00 16.35
N PHE A 229 -0.10 24.27 16.83
CA PHE A 229 -0.40 22.91 16.39
C PHE A 229 -1.85 22.79 15.90
N PRO A 230 -2.10 22.08 14.76
CA PRO A 230 -3.45 21.92 14.25
C PRO A 230 -4.23 20.91 15.10
N MET A 231 -5.44 21.24 15.48
CA MET A 231 -6.32 20.35 16.23
C MET A 231 -7.18 19.48 15.30
N ARG A 232 -7.14 19.74 13.99
CA ARG A 232 -7.79 18.91 12.96
C ARG A 232 -6.79 18.54 11.87
N ILE A 233 -6.69 17.24 11.59
CA ILE A 233 -5.80 16.67 10.56
C ILE A 233 -6.64 15.75 9.67
N ARG A 234 -6.65 16.03 8.35
CA ARG A 234 -7.32 15.17 7.36
C ARG A 234 -6.35 14.79 6.26
N GLN A 235 -6.42 13.53 5.84
CA GLN A 235 -5.54 13.03 4.78
C GLN A 235 -6.31 12.15 3.79
N THR A 236 -6.01 12.34 2.51
CA THR A 236 -6.39 11.41 1.44
C THR A 236 -5.12 10.86 0.79
N SER A 237 -5.15 9.60 0.34
CA SER A 237 -4.05 8.97 -0.39
C SER A 237 -4.60 8.00 -1.43
N GLY A 238 -3.98 7.97 -2.63
CA GLY A 238 -4.48 7.14 -3.72
C GLY A 238 -5.91 7.49 -4.15
N GLY A 239 -6.34 8.74 -3.95
CA GLY A 239 -7.68 9.23 -4.33
C GLY A 239 -8.78 9.07 -3.26
N PHE A 240 -8.49 8.40 -2.13
CA PHE A 240 -9.49 8.13 -1.09
C PHE A 240 -9.03 8.63 0.29
N PRO A 241 -9.96 8.88 1.24
CA PRO A 241 -9.62 9.18 2.62
C PRO A 241 -8.77 8.08 3.25
N VAL A 242 -7.76 8.47 4.06
CA VAL A 242 -6.94 7.56 4.86
C VAL A 242 -6.92 7.92 6.33
N LEU A 243 -7.16 9.22 6.67
CA LEU A 243 -7.12 9.69 8.05
C LEU A 243 -8.01 10.92 8.24
N ASP A 244 -8.73 10.97 9.37
CA ASP A 244 -9.47 12.13 9.85
C ASP A 244 -9.40 12.17 11.37
N LEU A 245 -8.49 13.01 11.92
CA LEU A 245 -8.18 13.10 13.34
C LEU A 245 -8.67 14.40 13.96
N THR A 246 -9.18 14.30 15.18
CA THR A 246 -9.36 15.41 16.13
C THR A 246 -8.33 15.27 17.24
N VAL A 247 -7.36 16.20 17.28
CA VAL A 247 -6.33 16.23 18.29
C VAL A 247 -6.92 16.71 19.61
N LYS A 248 -6.58 16.06 20.70
CA LYS A 248 -7.07 16.34 22.06
C LYS A 248 -6.01 16.97 22.94
N GLU A 249 -4.77 16.51 22.77
CA GLU A 249 -3.63 16.93 23.59
C GLU A 249 -2.38 17.05 22.74
N VAL A 250 -1.55 18.01 23.06
CA VAL A 250 -0.21 18.19 22.47
C VAL A 250 0.78 18.47 23.59
N GLN A 251 1.92 17.79 23.55
CA GLN A 251 3.04 17.99 24.47
C GLN A 251 4.31 18.30 23.69
N THR A 252 5.15 19.15 24.22
CA THR A 252 6.43 19.55 23.62
C THR A 252 7.58 19.10 24.48
N ARG A 253 8.79 18.97 23.92
CA ARG A 253 10.01 18.57 24.65
C ARG A 253 9.84 17.24 25.39
N VAL A 254 9.21 16.29 24.71
CA VAL A 254 8.92 14.97 25.27
C VAL A 254 10.15 14.07 25.28
N ASP A 255 10.16 13.08 26.18
CA ASP A 255 11.17 12.04 26.18
C ASP A 255 11.06 11.18 24.92
N THR A 256 12.16 11.06 24.18
CA THR A 256 12.27 10.28 22.93
C THR A 256 13.15 9.02 23.08
N ALA A 257 13.53 8.66 24.31
CA ALA A 257 14.25 7.40 24.57
C ALA A 257 13.49 6.16 24.03
N PRO A 258 12.14 6.10 24.09
CA PRO A 258 11.40 4.99 23.51
C PRO A 258 11.47 4.86 21.98
N LEU A 259 12.05 5.84 21.27
CA LEU A 259 12.27 5.82 19.82
C LEU A 259 13.62 5.20 19.42
N GLN A 260 14.39 4.68 20.35
CA GLN A 260 15.66 4.02 20.06
C GLN A 260 15.44 2.72 19.28
N VAL A 261 16.30 2.53 18.28
CA VAL A 261 16.24 1.34 17.41
C VAL A 261 16.67 0.11 18.20
N PRO A 262 15.80 -0.90 18.37
CA PRO A 262 16.17 -2.16 19.02
C PRO A 262 17.10 -2.98 18.12
N GLU A 263 17.94 -3.83 18.71
CA GLU A 263 18.89 -4.66 17.96
C GLU A 263 18.20 -5.52 16.90
N ALA A 264 17.03 -6.08 17.23
CA ALA A 264 16.23 -6.89 16.29
C ALA A 264 15.82 -6.17 15.00
N ALA A 265 15.79 -4.81 15.00
CA ALA A 265 15.42 -4.02 13.82
C ALA A 265 16.63 -3.55 12.99
N ARG A 266 17.88 -3.79 13.44
CA ARG A 266 19.08 -3.22 12.80
C ARG A 266 19.56 -3.99 11.58
N ASN A 267 19.58 -5.31 11.64
CA ASN A 267 20.21 -6.16 10.62
C ASN A 267 19.20 -7.15 10.06
N VAL A 268 18.27 -6.66 9.26
CA VAL A 268 17.23 -7.49 8.65
C VAL A 268 17.57 -7.79 7.21
N ALA A 269 17.91 -9.05 6.94
CA ALA A 269 18.01 -9.57 5.58
C ALA A 269 16.70 -10.28 5.22
N GLU A 270 16.23 -10.11 3.98
CA GLU A 270 15.14 -10.92 3.46
C GLU A 270 15.57 -12.40 3.44
N ARG A 271 14.80 -13.24 4.11
CA ARG A 271 15.04 -14.69 4.17
C ARG A 271 13.88 -15.42 3.51
N VAL A 272 14.21 -16.33 2.61
CA VAL A 272 13.25 -17.25 2.02
C VAL A 272 13.61 -18.65 2.40
N THR A 273 12.72 -19.32 3.10
CA THR A 273 12.81 -20.76 3.38
C THR A 273 12.03 -21.53 2.31
N ALA A 274 12.48 -22.71 1.94
CA ALA A 274 11.80 -23.53 0.95
C ALA A 274 11.47 -24.90 1.59
N GLU A 275 10.19 -25.22 1.64
CA GLU A 275 9.67 -26.53 2.05
C GLU A 275 9.13 -27.23 0.80
N LYS A 276 9.69 -28.42 0.47
CA LYS A 276 9.15 -29.23 -0.61
C LYS A 276 7.86 -29.91 -0.16
N VAL A 277 6.73 -29.51 -0.69
CA VAL A 277 5.40 -30.05 -0.32
C VAL A 277 4.91 -31.13 -1.26
N ALA A 278 5.43 -31.17 -2.49
CA ALA A 278 5.28 -32.26 -3.44
C ALA A 278 6.44 -32.20 -4.44
N ASP A 279 6.60 -33.21 -5.31
CA ASP A 279 7.59 -33.13 -6.37
C ASP A 279 7.31 -31.92 -7.27
N GLY A 280 8.32 -31.02 -7.44
CA GLY A 280 8.18 -29.79 -8.20
C GLY A 280 7.22 -28.76 -7.60
N VAL A 281 6.87 -28.85 -6.31
CA VAL A 281 6.05 -27.85 -5.62
C VAL A 281 6.72 -27.48 -4.29
N TRP A 282 7.03 -26.19 -4.14
CA TRP A 282 7.70 -25.67 -2.95
C TRP A 282 6.90 -24.53 -2.32
N PHE A 283 6.74 -24.62 -1.00
CA PHE A 283 6.21 -23.55 -0.18
C PHE A 283 7.38 -22.66 0.26
N LEU A 284 7.32 -21.39 -0.14
CA LEU A 284 8.38 -20.39 0.05
C LEU A 284 7.99 -19.46 1.19
N GLY A 285 8.50 -19.74 2.39
CA GLY A 285 8.23 -19.02 3.63
C GLY A 285 9.34 -18.03 4.02
N GLY A 286 9.43 -17.75 5.32
CA GLY A 286 10.49 -16.92 5.93
C GLY A 286 10.13 -15.49 6.20
N GLY A 287 8.90 -15.06 5.92
CA GLY A 287 8.32 -13.75 6.23
C GLY A 287 6.89 -13.87 6.72
N SER A 288 6.17 -12.76 6.78
CA SER A 288 4.73 -12.71 7.12
C SER A 288 3.84 -13.24 6.00
N HIS A 289 4.35 -13.21 4.75
CA HIS A 289 3.66 -13.65 3.55
C HIS A 289 4.52 -14.70 2.85
N ASN A 290 3.86 -15.76 2.43
CA ASN A 290 4.47 -16.88 1.73
C ASN A 290 4.16 -16.81 0.23
N SER A 291 4.89 -17.60 -0.53
CA SER A 291 4.63 -17.84 -1.95
C SER A 291 4.70 -19.35 -2.21
N VAL A 292 4.21 -19.79 -3.36
CA VAL A 292 4.36 -21.18 -3.80
C VAL A 292 4.97 -21.19 -5.19
N ALA A 293 6.08 -21.92 -5.36
CA ALA A 293 6.67 -22.19 -6.65
C ALA A 293 6.19 -23.54 -7.17
N ILE A 294 5.67 -23.55 -8.40
CA ILE A 294 5.15 -24.74 -9.06
C ILE A 294 5.95 -24.95 -10.35
N GLU A 295 6.66 -26.07 -10.41
CA GLU A 295 7.47 -26.44 -11.56
C GLU A 295 6.64 -27.18 -12.59
N LEU A 296 6.69 -26.69 -13.82
CA LEU A 296 6.20 -27.33 -15.02
C LEU A 296 7.38 -27.76 -15.90
N ARG A 297 7.10 -28.41 -17.04
CA ARG A 297 8.15 -28.97 -17.88
C ARG A 297 9.20 -27.96 -18.31
N ASP A 298 8.80 -26.74 -18.73
CA ASP A 298 9.67 -25.73 -19.32
C ASP A 298 9.69 -24.39 -18.57
N HIS A 299 8.89 -24.22 -17.51
CA HIS A 299 8.79 -22.97 -16.77
C HIS A 299 8.29 -23.18 -15.33
N LEU A 300 8.33 -22.08 -14.58
CA LEU A 300 7.73 -21.98 -13.25
C LEU A 300 6.45 -21.15 -13.28
N VAL A 301 5.48 -21.54 -12.46
CA VAL A 301 4.36 -20.71 -12.01
C VAL A 301 4.63 -20.31 -10.56
N LEU A 302 4.68 -19.02 -10.29
CA LEU A 302 4.82 -18.49 -8.96
C LEU A 302 3.46 -18.03 -8.44
N VAL A 303 2.99 -18.57 -7.34
CA VAL A 303 1.77 -18.09 -6.67
C VAL A 303 2.17 -17.13 -5.58
N GLU A 304 1.74 -15.92 -5.70
CA GLU A 304 1.96 -14.72 -4.91
C GLU A 304 3.35 -14.08 -5.03
N THR A 305 3.30 -12.75 -5.17
CA THR A 305 4.46 -11.85 -5.24
C THR A 305 4.27 -10.74 -4.20
N PRO A 306 4.50 -11.07 -2.90
CA PRO A 306 4.00 -10.26 -1.81
C PRO A 306 4.88 -9.07 -1.46
N LEU A 307 4.30 -8.13 -0.71
CA LEU A 307 4.90 -7.06 0.07
C LEU A 307 5.58 -5.95 -0.74
N ASN A 308 6.70 -6.25 -1.36
CA ASN A 308 7.53 -5.27 -2.07
C ASN A 308 8.57 -5.94 -2.98
N ASP A 309 9.33 -5.10 -3.68
CA ASP A 309 10.38 -5.52 -4.60
C ASP A 309 11.43 -6.43 -3.94
N ALA A 310 11.97 -6.05 -2.78
CA ALA A 310 13.02 -6.82 -2.10
C ALA A 310 12.56 -8.24 -1.73
N ARG A 311 11.36 -8.36 -1.15
CA ARG A 311 10.78 -9.66 -0.79
C ARG A 311 10.54 -10.52 -2.02
N THR A 312 9.94 -9.92 -3.06
CA THR A 312 9.61 -10.67 -4.27
C THR A 312 10.87 -11.08 -5.06
N GLN A 313 11.91 -10.24 -5.11
CA GLN A 313 13.20 -10.64 -5.69
C GLN A 313 13.82 -11.83 -4.96
N ALA A 314 13.79 -11.83 -3.62
CA ALA A 314 14.28 -12.95 -2.84
C ALA A 314 13.48 -14.24 -3.11
N VAL A 315 12.15 -14.16 -3.19
CA VAL A 315 11.26 -15.28 -3.56
C VAL A 315 11.56 -15.80 -4.96
N ILE A 316 11.69 -14.91 -5.96
CA ILE A 316 12.03 -15.26 -7.35
C ILE A 316 13.41 -15.93 -7.41
N GLY A 317 14.40 -15.36 -6.71
CA GLY A 317 15.75 -15.95 -6.64
C GLY A 317 15.74 -17.38 -6.08
N GLN A 318 14.99 -17.60 -4.99
CA GLN A 318 14.83 -18.93 -4.40
C GLN A 318 14.09 -19.89 -5.33
N ALA A 319 12.99 -19.47 -5.97
CA ALA A 319 12.26 -20.32 -6.90
C ALA A 319 13.13 -20.76 -8.09
N LYS A 320 13.92 -19.85 -8.67
CA LYS A 320 14.86 -20.15 -9.77
C LYS A 320 16.01 -21.06 -9.33
N ALA A 321 16.46 -20.94 -8.08
CA ALA A 321 17.49 -21.84 -7.54
C ALA A 321 16.97 -23.28 -7.36
N LEU A 322 15.69 -23.46 -7.07
CA LEU A 322 15.06 -24.77 -6.93
C LEU A 322 14.78 -25.47 -8.28
N ALA A 323 14.61 -24.72 -9.35
CA ALA A 323 14.41 -25.23 -10.71
C ALA A 323 15.30 -24.49 -11.72
N PRO A 324 16.64 -24.80 -11.74
CA PRO A 324 17.61 -24.11 -12.58
C PRO A 324 17.24 -24.14 -14.07
N GLY A 325 17.41 -23.01 -14.75
CA GLY A 325 17.17 -22.89 -16.19
C GLY A 325 15.71 -22.64 -16.57
N LYS A 326 14.76 -22.70 -15.63
CA LYS A 326 13.34 -22.45 -15.91
C LYS A 326 12.97 -21.00 -15.58
N PRO A 327 12.39 -20.26 -16.56
CA PRO A 327 11.89 -18.91 -16.30
C PRO A 327 10.60 -18.95 -15.48
N ILE A 328 10.32 -17.88 -14.71
CA ILE A 328 8.99 -17.63 -14.16
C ILE A 328 8.13 -17.07 -15.28
N ARG A 329 7.26 -17.88 -15.84
CA ARG A 329 6.39 -17.50 -16.96
C ARG A 329 5.11 -16.85 -16.49
N PHE A 330 4.57 -17.33 -15.37
CA PHE A 330 3.33 -16.83 -14.79
C PHE A 330 3.52 -16.51 -13.31
N ALA A 331 2.96 -15.40 -12.89
CA ALA A 331 2.82 -15.05 -11.49
C ALA A 331 1.33 -14.87 -11.16
N VAL A 332 0.80 -15.70 -10.28
CA VAL A 332 -0.58 -15.62 -9.84
C VAL A 332 -0.67 -14.63 -8.69
N ASN A 333 -1.53 -13.63 -8.84
CA ASN A 333 -1.93 -12.74 -7.76
C ASN A 333 -3.30 -13.19 -7.24
N SER A 334 -3.38 -13.53 -5.97
CA SER A 334 -4.60 -14.04 -5.35
C SER A 334 -5.71 -12.99 -5.29
N HIS A 335 -5.36 -11.74 -4.98
CA HIS A 335 -6.25 -10.59 -4.95
C HIS A 335 -5.45 -9.27 -4.91
N ALA A 336 -6.13 -8.14 -5.07
CA ALA A 336 -5.50 -6.85 -5.29
C ALA A 336 -5.07 -6.09 -4.00
N HIS A 337 -5.09 -6.70 -2.82
CA HIS A 337 -4.56 -6.06 -1.61
C HIS A 337 -3.05 -5.83 -1.73
N PHE A 338 -2.56 -4.71 -1.21
CA PHE A 338 -1.20 -4.25 -1.50
C PHE A 338 -0.10 -5.10 -0.87
N ASP A 339 -0.39 -5.80 0.20
CA ASP A 339 0.52 -6.77 0.79
C ASP A 339 0.64 -8.06 -0.04
N HIS A 340 -0.34 -8.37 -0.89
CA HIS A 340 -0.29 -9.46 -1.87
C HIS A 340 0.15 -9.00 -3.27
N ALA A 341 -0.05 -7.73 -3.60
CA ALA A 341 0.25 -7.16 -4.91
C ALA A 341 1.57 -6.38 -4.96
N GLY A 342 2.23 -6.14 -3.82
CA GLY A 342 3.38 -5.23 -3.73
C GLY A 342 4.61 -5.63 -4.53
N GLY A 343 4.71 -6.89 -4.97
CA GLY A 343 5.78 -7.36 -5.85
C GLY A 343 5.35 -7.69 -7.27
N VAL A 344 4.10 -7.42 -7.65
CA VAL A 344 3.62 -7.71 -9.02
C VAL A 344 4.47 -6.99 -10.07
N ARG A 345 4.88 -5.74 -9.83
CA ARG A 345 5.78 -5.00 -10.73
C ARG A 345 7.15 -5.68 -10.87
N THR A 346 7.66 -6.28 -9.81
CA THR A 346 8.90 -7.08 -9.82
C THR A 346 8.76 -8.33 -10.68
N ALA A 347 7.62 -9.05 -10.59
CA ALA A 347 7.35 -10.20 -11.44
C ALA A 347 7.23 -9.82 -12.93
N VAL A 348 6.62 -8.67 -13.24
CA VAL A 348 6.57 -8.13 -14.61
C VAL A 348 7.97 -7.79 -15.13
N ALA A 349 8.82 -7.18 -14.30
CA ALA A 349 10.22 -6.93 -14.66
C ALA A 349 10.98 -8.23 -14.93
N GLU A 350 10.68 -9.31 -14.21
CA GLU A 350 11.24 -10.64 -14.47
C GLU A 350 10.73 -11.30 -15.76
N GLY A 351 9.68 -10.76 -16.38
CA GLY A 351 9.08 -11.24 -17.63
C GLY A 351 7.85 -12.12 -17.44
N ALA A 352 7.31 -12.20 -16.22
CA ALA A 352 6.11 -12.99 -15.95
C ALA A 352 4.83 -12.32 -16.46
N THR A 353 3.90 -13.13 -16.99
CA THR A 353 2.50 -12.75 -17.19
C THR A 353 1.76 -12.86 -15.86
N ILE A 354 1.01 -11.82 -15.49
CA ILE A 354 0.25 -11.78 -14.24
C ILE A 354 -1.10 -12.46 -14.44
N VAL A 355 -1.34 -13.52 -13.68
CA VAL A 355 -2.61 -14.23 -13.66
C VAL A 355 -3.42 -13.72 -12.46
N THR A 356 -4.54 -13.08 -12.72
CA THR A 356 -5.37 -12.48 -11.66
C THR A 356 -6.85 -12.54 -12.00
N GLN A 357 -7.70 -12.32 -11.00
CA GLN A 357 -9.15 -12.29 -11.21
C GLN A 357 -9.53 -11.14 -12.18
N ALA A 358 -10.48 -11.40 -13.07
CA ALA A 358 -10.83 -10.48 -14.16
C ALA A 358 -11.17 -9.05 -13.68
N ALA A 359 -11.80 -8.89 -12.50
CA ALA A 359 -12.12 -7.58 -11.94
C ALA A 359 -10.88 -6.81 -11.47
N SER A 360 -9.74 -7.49 -11.24
CA SER A 360 -8.48 -6.83 -10.85
C SER A 360 -7.70 -6.30 -12.06
N VAL A 361 -7.97 -6.76 -13.27
CA VAL A 361 -7.20 -6.38 -14.47
C VAL A 361 -7.23 -4.86 -14.72
N PRO A 362 -8.40 -4.19 -14.76
CA PRO A 362 -8.45 -2.74 -14.98
C PRO A 362 -7.73 -1.94 -13.90
N PHE A 363 -7.74 -2.43 -12.66
CA PHE A 363 -7.01 -1.80 -11.56
C PHE A 363 -5.51 -1.86 -11.80
N PHE A 364 -4.94 -3.03 -12.10
CA PHE A 364 -3.51 -3.16 -12.38
C PHE A 364 -3.09 -2.40 -13.63
N GLU A 365 -3.89 -2.40 -14.70
CA GLU A 365 -3.63 -1.60 -15.90
C GLU A 365 -3.56 -0.11 -15.57
N SER A 366 -4.51 0.41 -14.79
CA SER A 366 -4.53 1.80 -14.36
C SER A 366 -3.36 2.14 -13.44
N ALA A 367 -3.09 1.30 -12.43
CA ALA A 367 -2.00 1.52 -11.46
C ALA A 367 -0.62 1.49 -12.14
N PHE A 368 -0.41 0.57 -13.11
CA PHE A 368 0.89 0.41 -13.77
C PHE A 368 1.11 1.42 -14.91
N ALA A 369 0.05 2.08 -15.36
CA ALA A 369 0.15 3.23 -16.26
C ALA A 369 0.57 4.52 -15.52
N GLN A 370 0.47 4.56 -14.18
CA GLN A 370 0.90 5.70 -13.38
C GLN A 370 2.43 5.90 -13.45
N ALA A 371 2.84 7.15 -13.26
CA ALA A 371 4.25 7.47 -13.18
C ALA A 371 4.92 6.73 -11.99
N ASN A 372 6.19 6.41 -12.13
CA ASN A 372 7.04 5.89 -11.07
C ASN A 372 8.39 6.61 -11.15
N ARG A 373 8.37 7.92 -10.87
CA ARG A 373 9.51 8.84 -11.04
C ARG A 373 10.22 9.14 -9.74
N VAL A 374 9.50 9.11 -8.62
CA VAL A 374 10.09 9.41 -7.30
C VAL A 374 11.16 8.38 -6.96
N ARG A 375 10.86 7.09 -7.20
CA ARG A 375 11.82 5.98 -7.04
C ARG A 375 11.52 4.91 -8.10
N PRO A 376 12.05 5.07 -9.32
CA PRO A 376 11.79 4.13 -10.41
C PRO A 376 12.21 2.71 -10.02
N ASP A 377 11.29 1.77 -10.13
CA ASP A 377 11.54 0.36 -9.97
C ASP A 377 12.14 -0.26 -11.26
N ARG A 378 12.53 -1.53 -11.18
CA ARG A 378 13.11 -2.26 -12.31
C ARG A 378 12.16 -2.33 -13.52
N MET A 379 10.85 -2.48 -13.29
CA MET A 379 9.85 -2.49 -14.38
C MET A 379 9.87 -1.17 -15.15
N ALA A 380 9.90 -0.02 -14.45
CA ALA A 380 9.94 1.31 -15.05
C ALA A 380 11.30 1.56 -15.73
N GLN A 381 12.41 1.18 -15.11
CA GLN A 381 13.79 1.35 -15.66
C GLN A 381 14.00 0.55 -16.94
N GLU A 382 13.49 -0.67 -17.02
CA GLU A 382 13.60 -1.56 -18.18
C GLU A 382 12.50 -1.34 -19.24
N GLY A 383 11.53 -0.44 -18.99
CA GLY A 383 10.41 -0.17 -19.89
C GLY A 383 9.51 -1.38 -20.12
N LYS A 384 9.44 -2.29 -19.14
CA LYS A 384 8.55 -3.47 -19.21
C LYS A 384 7.09 -3.07 -19.10
N ARG A 385 6.24 -3.85 -19.73
CA ARG A 385 4.79 -3.62 -19.72
C ARG A 385 4.07 -4.78 -19.04
N LEU A 386 2.99 -4.47 -18.36
CA LEU A 386 2.09 -5.44 -17.77
C LEU A 386 1.47 -6.34 -18.87
N GLY A 387 1.66 -7.64 -18.72
CA GLY A 387 0.89 -8.66 -19.42
C GLY A 387 -0.04 -9.36 -18.43
N THR A 388 -1.32 -9.49 -18.74
CA THR A 388 -2.31 -10.12 -17.87
C THR A 388 -2.97 -11.33 -18.51
N LEU A 389 -3.29 -12.32 -17.69
CA LEU A 389 -4.20 -13.41 -17.99
C LEU A 389 -5.35 -13.37 -16.97
N ALA A 390 -6.52 -12.97 -17.46
CA ALA A 390 -7.71 -12.80 -16.63
C ALA A 390 -8.35 -14.14 -16.27
N VAL A 391 -8.66 -14.32 -14.98
CA VAL A 391 -9.42 -15.46 -14.48
C VAL A 391 -10.86 -15.02 -14.23
N GLY A 392 -11.82 -15.67 -14.88
CA GLY A 392 -13.23 -15.54 -14.53
C GLY A 392 -13.56 -16.33 -13.26
N ASP A 393 -14.56 -17.20 -13.33
CA ASP A 393 -14.89 -18.08 -12.20
C ASP A 393 -13.89 -19.25 -12.08
N LYS A 394 -13.35 -19.71 -13.21
CA LYS A 394 -12.34 -20.76 -13.27
C LYS A 394 -11.38 -20.53 -14.45
N LEU A 395 -10.11 -20.88 -14.23
CA LEU A 395 -9.10 -21.06 -15.28
C LEU A 395 -8.34 -22.36 -15.02
N ALA A 396 -8.23 -23.20 -16.04
CA ALA A 396 -7.31 -24.34 -16.02
C ALA A 396 -6.03 -23.96 -16.78
N MET A 397 -4.90 -24.23 -16.16
CA MET A 397 -3.56 -24.05 -16.74
C MET A 397 -2.64 -25.19 -16.31
N GLY A 398 -1.38 -25.11 -16.65
CA GLY A 398 -0.42 -26.17 -16.38
C GLY A 398 -0.05 -26.93 -17.65
N ASP A 399 0.47 -28.14 -17.48
CA ASP A 399 0.82 -29.03 -18.60
C ASP A 399 0.27 -30.45 -18.34
N ALA A 400 0.57 -31.39 -19.25
CA ALA A 400 0.08 -32.76 -19.11
C ALA A 400 0.57 -33.49 -17.84
N SER A 401 1.68 -33.02 -17.24
CA SER A 401 2.23 -33.62 -16.00
C SER A 401 1.56 -33.05 -14.75
N ARG A 402 1.14 -31.78 -14.80
CA ARG A 402 0.58 -31.09 -13.64
C ARG A 402 -0.51 -30.10 -14.05
N PRO A 403 -1.77 -30.48 -13.95
CA PRO A 403 -2.89 -29.55 -14.06
C PRO A 403 -2.89 -28.57 -12.87
N ILE A 404 -3.17 -27.30 -13.14
CA ILE A 404 -3.35 -26.25 -12.15
C ILE A 404 -4.72 -25.63 -12.39
N GLU A 405 -5.54 -25.57 -11.37
CA GLU A 405 -6.85 -24.94 -11.43
C GLU A 405 -6.87 -23.69 -10.57
N LEU A 406 -7.27 -22.57 -11.14
CA LEU A 406 -7.57 -21.33 -10.42
C LEU A 406 -9.08 -21.20 -10.32
N HIS A 407 -9.56 -20.96 -9.12
CA HIS A 407 -10.99 -20.77 -8.85
C HIS A 407 -11.22 -19.45 -8.14
N ARG A 408 -12.27 -18.74 -8.55
CA ARG A 408 -12.77 -17.59 -7.80
C ARG A 408 -13.42 -18.07 -6.50
N ILE A 409 -13.05 -17.45 -5.40
CA ILE A 409 -13.77 -17.57 -4.12
C ILE A 409 -14.99 -16.65 -4.21
N THR A 410 -16.17 -17.24 -4.36
CA THR A 410 -17.44 -16.49 -4.42
C THR A 410 -17.92 -16.12 -3.02
N ASP A 411 -18.72 -15.05 -2.95
CA ASP A 411 -19.29 -14.54 -1.69
C ASP A 411 -18.25 -14.24 -0.59
N SER A 412 -17.03 -13.87 -1.02
CA SER A 412 -15.95 -13.52 -0.12
C SER A 412 -16.29 -12.26 0.65
N VAL A 413 -16.05 -12.27 1.96
CA VAL A 413 -16.17 -11.08 2.82
C VAL A 413 -14.84 -10.30 2.89
N HIS A 414 -13.78 -10.81 2.26
CA HIS A 414 -12.45 -10.23 2.28
C HIS A 414 -12.18 -9.37 1.03
N SER A 415 -12.41 -9.93 -0.15
CA SER A 415 -12.21 -9.24 -1.44
C SER A 415 -13.15 -9.83 -2.49
N ASP A 416 -13.73 -8.99 -3.35
CA ASP A 416 -14.64 -9.46 -4.40
C ASP A 416 -13.90 -10.08 -5.60
N SER A 417 -12.58 -9.91 -5.68
CA SER A 417 -11.71 -10.43 -6.73
C SER A 417 -10.74 -11.51 -6.23
N PHE A 418 -11.20 -12.40 -5.36
CA PHE A 418 -10.36 -13.35 -4.65
C PHE A 418 -10.23 -14.68 -5.39
N LEU A 419 -8.98 -15.16 -5.55
CA LEU A 419 -8.64 -16.43 -6.18
C LEU A 419 -8.00 -17.39 -5.18
N MET A 420 -8.25 -18.69 -5.41
CA MET A 420 -7.48 -19.79 -4.85
C MET A 420 -6.93 -20.67 -5.98
N VAL A 421 -5.81 -21.33 -5.72
CA VAL A 421 -5.15 -22.24 -6.69
C VAL A 421 -5.22 -23.66 -6.15
N TYR A 422 -5.66 -24.58 -6.99
CA TYR A 422 -5.79 -25.99 -6.66
C TYR A 422 -4.92 -26.86 -7.57
N LEU A 423 -4.18 -27.78 -6.97
CA LEU A 423 -3.38 -28.81 -7.66
C LEU A 423 -4.07 -30.16 -7.49
N PRO A 424 -4.86 -30.60 -8.50
CA PRO A 424 -5.71 -31.80 -8.35
C PRO A 424 -4.94 -33.09 -8.09
N ASN A 425 -3.78 -33.27 -8.75
CA ASN A 425 -2.96 -34.48 -8.59
C ASN A 425 -2.37 -34.58 -7.19
N GLU A 426 -1.89 -33.46 -6.65
CA GLU A 426 -1.27 -33.36 -5.33
C GLU A 426 -2.29 -33.13 -4.22
N LYS A 427 -3.55 -32.81 -4.56
CA LYS A 427 -4.64 -32.43 -3.65
C LYS A 427 -4.25 -31.29 -2.72
N LEU A 428 -3.52 -30.31 -3.26
CA LEU A 428 -3.04 -29.13 -2.55
C LEU A 428 -3.91 -27.93 -2.89
N LEU A 429 -4.34 -27.19 -1.88
CA LEU A 429 -5.04 -25.93 -2.03
C LEU A 429 -4.15 -24.77 -1.55
N ILE A 430 -3.86 -23.82 -2.42
CA ILE A 430 -3.14 -22.59 -2.12
C ILE A 430 -4.15 -21.46 -2.01
N GLN A 431 -4.13 -20.73 -0.91
CA GLN A 431 -5.02 -19.59 -0.69
C GLN A 431 -4.35 -18.54 0.21
N ALA A 432 -4.77 -17.30 0.11
CA ALA A 432 -4.20 -16.18 0.85
C ALA A 432 -4.94 -15.97 2.21
N ASP A 433 -5.89 -15.05 2.25
CA ASP A 433 -6.50 -14.53 3.48
C ASP A 433 -7.81 -15.23 3.86
N ALA A 434 -8.20 -16.26 3.11
CA ALA A 434 -9.41 -17.01 3.44
C ALA A 434 -9.24 -17.88 4.70
N PHE A 435 -7.99 -18.29 4.99
CA PHE A 435 -7.67 -19.03 6.20
C PHE A 435 -6.20 -18.84 6.59
N THR A 436 -5.97 -18.30 7.77
CA THR A 436 -4.65 -18.26 8.45
C THR A 436 -4.68 -19.21 9.64
N PRO A 437 -3.91 -20.31 9.62
CA PRO A 437 -3.90 -21.25 10.71
C PRO A 437 -3.29 -20.64 11.97
N GLY A 438 -3.94 -20.83 13.10
CA GLY A 438 -3.42 -20.50 14.42
C GLY A 438 -2.28 -21.44 14.85
N ALA A 439 -1.83 -21.28 16.09
CA ALA A 439 -0.94 -22.27 16.71
C ALA A 439 -1.58 -23.67 16.72
N PRO A 440 -0.80 -24.74 16.63
CA PRO A 440 -1.33 -26.10 16.73
C PRO A 440 -2.21 -26.27 17.96
N ASN A 441 -3.33 -26.98 17.82
CA ASN A 441 -4.29 -27.25 18.89
C ASN A 441 -4.98 -26.02 19.50
N THR A 442 -4.99 -24.88 18.79
CA THR A 442 -5.78 -23.72 19.21
C THR A 442 -7.26 -24.07 19.15
N PRO A 443 -8.03 -23.88 20.25
CA PRO A 443 -9.46 -24.09 20.22
C PRO A 443 -10.15 -23.16 19.19
N PRO A 444 -11.26 -23.60 18.57
CA PRO A 444 -12.02 -22.73 17.67
C PRO A 444 -12.52 -21.49 18.43
N PRO A 445 -12.59 -20.33 17.80
CA PRO A 445 -13.15 -19.15 18.41
C PRO A 445 -14.66 -19.35 18.66
N ALA A 446 -15.19 -18.68 19.68
CA ALA A 446 -16.63 -18.74 20.00
C ALA A 446 -17.52 -18.29 18.82
N VAL A 447 -17.03 -17.35 18.02
CA VAL A 447 -17.64 -16.94 16.74
C VAL A 447 -16.69 -17.34 15.61
N PRO A 448 -17.10 -18.28 14.75
CA PRO A 448 -16.27 -18.70 13.62
C PRO A 448 -15.92 -17.56 12.70
N ASN A 449 -14.69 -17.56 12.17
CA ASN A 449 -14.26 -16.57 11.18
C ASN A 449 -15.06 -16.75 9.88
N ALA A 450 -15.71 -15.67 9.41
CA ALA A 450 -16.51 -15.68 8.19
C ALA A 450 -15.71 -16.07 6.94
N ASN A 451 -14.41 -15.70 6.87
CA ASN A 451 -13.54 -16.11 5.77
C ASN A 451 -13.33 -17.63 5.75
N ASN A 452 -13.13 -18.26 6.94
CA ASN A 452 -12.97 -19.72 7.04
C ASN A 452 -14.25 -20.45 6.59
N LEU A 453 -15.42 -19.96 7.02
CA LEU A 453 -16.71 -20.51 6.62
C LEU A 453 -16.93 -20.38 5.10
N ASN A 454 -16.56 -19.24 4.53
CA ASN A 454 -16.65 -18.98 3.10
C ASN A 454 -15.70 -19.89 2.30
N LEU A 455 -14.46 -20.08 2.75
CA LEU A 455 -13.53 -21.00 2.10
C LEU A 455 -14.06 -22.44 2.10
N ILE A 456 -14.58 -22.93 3.24
CA ILE A 456 -15.21 -24.26 3.35
C ILE A 456 -16.35 -24.40 2.33
N ALA A 457 -17.26 -23.41 2.29
CA ALA A 457 -18.39 -23.44 1.35
C ALA A 457 -17.92 -23.49 -0.13
N ASN A 458 -16.86 -22.78 -0.48
CA ASN A 458 -16.28 -22.83 -1.83
C ASN A 458 -15.61 -24.18 -2.13
N ILE A 459 -14.86 -24.78 -1.20
CA ILE A 459 -14.27 -26.12 -1.36
C ILE A 459 -15.38 -27.16 -1.60
N GLU A 460 -16.45 -27.12 -0.79
CA GLU A 460 -17.57 -28.06 -0.89
C GLU A 460 -18.37 -27.86 -2.19
N ARG A 461 -18.71 -26.61 -2.54
CA ARG A 461 -19.43 -26.26 -3.77
C ARG A 461 -18.71 -26.72 -5.03
N LEU A 462 -17.38 -26.60 -5.04
CA LEU A 462 -16.53 -27.00 -6.18
C LEU A 462 -16.15 -28.49 -6.15
N GLY A 463 -16.48 -29.20 -5.08
CA GLY A 463 -16.17 -30.63 -4.92
C GLY A 463 -14.66 -30.92 -4.88
N LEU A 464 -13.83 -29.94 -4.41
CA LEU A 464 -12.38 -30.08 -4.41
C LEU A 464 -11.94 -31.16 -3.39
N LYS A 465 -11.08 -32.03 -3.82
CA LYS A 465 -10.50 -33.12 -2.96
C LYS A 465 -9.19 -32.62 -2.35
N VAL A 466 -9.26 -31.84 -1.31
CA VAL A 466 -8.11 -31.23 -0.65
C VAL A 466 -7.59 -32.13 0.46
N ASP A 467 -6.28 -32.39 0.46
CA ASP A 467 -5.58 -33.05 1.57
C ASP A 467 -4.88 -32.03 2.47
N ARG A 468 -4.18 -31.05 1.86
CA ARG A 468 -3.46 -29.99 2.57
C ARG A 468 -3.74 -28.62 1.99
N ILE A 469 -3.71 -27.61 2.86
CA ILE A 469 -3.78 -26.21 2.51
C ILE A 469 -2.39 -25.60 2.66
N LEU A 470 -1.99 -24.78 1.68
CA LEU A 470 -0.79 -23.96 1.65
C LEU A 470 -1.22 -22.49 1.82
N PRO A 471 -1.34 -21.99 3.05
CA PRO A 471 -1.77 -20.63 3.29
C PRO A 471 -0.65 -19.65 2.95
N LEU A 472 -0.97 -18.56 2.30
CA LEU A 472 0.01 -17.49 2.03
C LEU A 472 0.30 -16.66 3.31
N HIS A 473 -0.47 -16.93 4.38
CA HIS A 473 -0.18 -16.53 5.75
C HIS A 473 -0.10 -17.75 6.67
N GLY A 474 1.03 -17.94 7.36
CA GLY A 474 1.22 -19.01 8.32
C GLY A 474 1.94 -20.24 7.75
N ARG A 475 1.51 -21.43 8.13
CA ARG A 475 2.18 -22.72 7.86
C ARG A 475 1.30 -23.65 7.03
N VAL A 476 1.90 -24.63 6.38
CA VAL A 476 1.19 -25.73 5.69
C VAL A 476 0.42 -26.55 6.72
N VAL A 477 -0.84 -26.85 6.41
CA VAL A 477 -1.75 -27.57 7.33
C VAL A 477 -2.63 -28.58 6.57
N PRO A 478 -3.10 -29.66 7.24
CA PRO A 478 -4.14 -30.53 6.70
C PRO A 478 -5.49 -29.78 6.63
N LEU A 479 -6.36 -30.18 5.71
CA LEU A 479 -7.70 -29.60 5.57
C LEU A 479 -8.51 -29.64 6.88
N SER A 480 -8.28 -30.65 7.73
CA SER A 480 -8.96 -30.81 9.02
C SER A 480 -8.76 -29.60 9.95
N GLU A 481 -7.64 -28.89 9.86
CA GLU A 481 -7.43 -27.70 10.70
C GLU A 481 -8.34 -26.52 10.30
N LEU A 482 -8.66 -26.36 9.01
CA LEU A 482 -9.64 -25.36 8.58
C LEU A 482 -11.03 -25.66 9.17
N TYR A 483 -11.46 -26.93 9.10
CA TYR A 483 -12.75 -27.33 9.66
C TYR A 483 -12.77 -27.16 11.19
N ALA A 484 -11.71 -27.56 11.86
CA ALA A 484 -11.56 -27.37 13.30
C ALA A 484 -11.60 -25.89 13.69
N ALA A 485 -10.87 -25.01 12.97
CA ALA A 485 -10.88 -23.56 13.20
C ALA A 485 -12.26 -22.93 12.96
N ALA A 486 -13.09 -23.54 12.13
CA ALA A 486 -14.47 -23.14 11.88
C ALA A 486 -15.49 -23.79 12.83
N GLY A 487 -15.05 -24.62 13.79
CA GLY A 487 -15.93 -25.38 14.68
C GLY A 487 -16.83 -26.39 13.96
N LYS A 488 -16.39 -26.91 12.80
CA LYS A 488 -17.14 -27.87 11.96
C LYS A 488 -16.45 -29.24 11.95
N PRO A 489 -17.22 -30.34 11.90
CA PRO A 489 -16.67 -31.66 11.64
C PRO A 489 -16.16 -31.74 10.18
N LEU A 490 -15.04 -32.46 9.98
CA LEU A 490 -14.58 -32.78 8.62
C LEU A 490 -15.60 -33.75 7.99
N PRO A 491 -16.07 -33.50 6.75
CA PRO A 491 -16.96 -34.45 6.07
C PRO A 491 -16.32 -35.84 5.92
N ALA A 492 -17.10 -36.88 6.05
CA ALA A 492 -16.66 -38.23 5.71
C ALA A 492 -16.24 -38.28 4.22
N ARG A 493 -15.09 -38.90 3.97
CA ARG A 493 -14.51 -39.02 2.61
C ARG A 493 -15.25 -40.05 1.76
#